data_82463957e676935689512fb6c5c762f0
#
_entry.id   82463957e676935689512fb6c5c762f0
#
_cell.length_a   1.000
_cell.length_b   1.000
_cell.length_c   1.000
_cell.angle_alpha   90.00
_cell.angle_beta   90.00
_cell.angle_gamma   90.00
#
_symmetry.space_group_name_H-M   'P 1'
#
loop_
_entity.id
_entity.type
_entity.pdbx_description
1 polymer ?
#
loop_
_entity_poly.entity_id
_entity_poly.type
_entity_poly.pdbx_seq_one_letter_code
_entity_poly.pdbx_strand_id
1 'polypeptide(L)'
;MKHRYQRRIFRVSAEILMVVTGVLIALLVNEWYGRLKQTVAFEETLTRVYTDVKKEQFQAGWDVEEARLQADLIRRMLKEPESISNDVLPFALFYLDLPGADFVLSPAAAALREQVDLLMLNATTPRQLQVVKDLMDYTASTWARQDLRGIEAVARSGPAPLRPFLVEAGLRDPALVWGYSAMNDFENARTLGDFAFTPEEKARARALLDDPRLI
;
A
#
# COMPACT_ATOMS: atom_id res chain seq x y z
N MET A 1 26.65 60.50 -51.89
CA MET A 1 25.37 59.74 -51.57
C MET A 1 25.57 58.36 -50.98
N LYS A 2 26.63 57.60 -51.34
CA LYS A 2 26.90 56.19 -50.88
C LYS A 2 27.03 56.02 -49.35
N HIS A 3 27.69 56.96 -48.66
CA HIS A 3 27.94 56.83 -47.20
C HIS A 3 26.65 56.99 -46.36
N ARG A 4 25.63 57.75 -46.77
CA ARG A 4 24.37 57.85 -46.02
C ARG A 4 23.52 56.59 -46.11
N TYR A 5 23.59 55.89 -47.24
CA TYR A 5 22.86 54.65 -47.47
C TYR A 5 23.44 53.46 -46.65
N GLN A 6 24.74 53.38 -46.59
CA GLN A 6 25.44 52.36 -45.80
C GLN A 6 25.18 52.50 -44.30
N ARG A 7 25.13 53.74 -43.79
CA ARG A 7 24.78 53.98 -42.38
C ARG A 7 23.34 53.63 -42.00
N ARG A 8 22.40 53.79 -42.94
CA ARG A 8 21.02 53.37 -42.73
C ARG A 8 20.85 51.86 -42.73
N ILE A 9 21.48 51.17 -43.66
CA ILE A 9 21.48 49.68 -43.72
C ILE A 9 22.08 49.13 -42.43
N PHE A 10 23.24 49.64 -41.98
CA PHE A 10 23.87 49.21 -40.75
C PHE A 10 22.99 49.41 -39.52
N ARG A 11 22.27 50.53 -39.44
CA ARG A 11 21.36 50.83 -38.33
C ARG A 11 20.17 49.87 -38.33
N VAL A 12 19.54 49.63 -39.44
CA VAL A 12 18.42 48.68 -39.56
C VAL A 12 18.86 47.26 -39.26
N SER A 13 20.05 46.85 -39.74
CA SER A 13 20.59 45.53 -39.45
C SER A 13 20.89 45.36 -37.94
N ALA A 14 21.41 46.41 -37.27
CA ALA A 14 21.65 46.39 -35.83
C ALA A 14 20.34 46.31 -35.02
N GLU A 15 19.31 47.02 -35.44
CA GLU A 15 17.97 46.99 -34.82
C GLU A 15 17.36 45.58 -34.95
N ILE A 16 17.42 44.99 -36.15
CA ILE A 16 16.93 43.63 -36.39
C ILE A 16 17.71 42.61 -35.50
N LEU A 17 19.04 42.72 -35.47
CA LEU A 17 19.88 41.84 -34.69
C LEU A 17 19.55 41.96 -33.20
N MET A 18 19.29 43.16 -32.66
CA MET A 18 18.94 43.38 -31.29
C MET A 18 17.58 42.74 -30.95
N VAL A 19 16.58 42.87 -31.81
CA VAL A 19 15.26 42.26 -31.66
C VAL A 19 15.37 40.71 -31.68
N VAL A 20 16.08 40.16 -32.65
CA VAL A 20 16.30 38.71 -32.77
C VAL A 20 17.01 38.15 -31.55
N THR A 21 18.06 38.84 -31.08
CA THR A 21 18.79 38.44 -29.87
C THR A 21 17.89 38.50 -28.63
N GLY A 22 17.07 39.54 -28.51
CA GLY A 22 16.12 39.66 -27.41
C GLY A 22 15.09 38.52 -27.39
N VAL A 23 14.56 38.14 -28.55
CA VAL A 23 13.62 37.02 -28.69
C VAL A 23 14.29 35.69 -28.32
N LEU A 24 15.54 35.47 -28.84
CA LEU A 24 16.30 34.25 -28.52
C LEU A 24 16.57 34.13 -27.03
N ILE A 25 16.98 35.22 -26.36
CA ILE A 25 17.20 35.23 -24.91
C ILE A 25 15.89 34.91 -24.16
N ALA A 26 14.79 35.53 -24.57
CA ALA A 26 13.48 35.26 -23.95
C ALA A 26 13.06 33.80 -24.09
N LEU A 27 13.27 33.17 -25.26
CA LEU A 27 13.00 31.76 -25.47
C LEU A 27 13.90 30.85 -24.62
N LEU A 28 15.20 31.14 -24.54
CA LEU A 28 16.11 30.40 -23.71
C LEU A 28 15.76 30.46 -22.20
N VAL A 29 15.40 31.66 -21.74
CA VAL A 29 14.96 31.87 -20.35
C VAL A 29 13.68 31.07 -20.06
N ASN A 30 12.72 31.12 -20.99
CA ASN A 30 11.46 30.39 -20.85
C ASN A 30 11.68 28.87 -20.83
N GLU A 31 12.54 28.36 -21.73
CA GLU A 31 12.90 26.95 -21.76
C GLU A 31 13.63 26.52 -20.48
N TRP A 32 14.59 27.31 -20.03
CA TRP A 32 15.29 27.07 -18.78
C TRP A 32 14.35 27.02 -17.57
N TYR A 33 13.44 27.99 -17.48
CA TYR A 33 12.45 28.04 -16.41
C TYR A 33 11.49 26.85 -16.48
N GLY A 34 11.07 26.42 -17.68
CA GLY A 34 10.26 25.24 -17.89
C GLY A 34 10.95 23.97 -17.38
N ARG A 35 12.22 23.78 -17.73
CA ARG A 35 13.02 22.64 -17.23
C ARG A 35 13.21 22.66 -15.72
N LEU A 36 13.45 23.84 -15.12
CA LEU A 36 13.55 23.96 -13.66
C LEU A 36 12.25 23.52 -12.98
N LYS A 37 11.13 23.98 -13.47
CA LYS A 37 9.80 23.62 -12.95
C LYS A 37 9.50 22.14 -13.06
N GLN A 38 9.87 21.51 -14.19
CA GLN A 38 9.75 20.06 -14.37
C GLN A 38 10.64 19.28 -13.39
N THR A 39 11.87 19.74 -13.16
CA THR A 39 12.79 19.10 -12.20
C THR A 39 12.22 19.13 -10.78
N VAL A 40 11.70 20.28 -10.35
CA VAL A 40 11.08 20.43 -9.02
C VAL A 40 9.85 19.50 -8.91
N ALA A 41 8.98 19.49 -9.92
CA ALA A 41 7.81 18.62 -9.93
C ALA A 41 8.20 17.13 -9.89
N PHE A 42 9.27 16.74 -10.58
CA PHE A 42 9.82 15.39 -10.54
C PHE A 42 10.28 15.00 -9.13
N GLU A 43 11.07 15.86 -8.48
CA GLU A 43 11.59 15.60 -7.12
C GLU A 43 10.48 15.51 -6.07
N GLU A 44 9.49 16.41 -6.15
CA GLU A 44 8.32 16.35 -5.26
C GLU A 44 7.53 15.06 -5.43
N THR A 45 7.27 14.64 -6.68
CA THR A 45 6.56 13.40 -6.97
C THR A 45 7.37 12.20 -6.52
N LEU A 46 8.68 12.18 -6.77
CA LEU A 46 9.57 11.10 -6.33
C LEU A 46 9.58 10.96 -4.80
N THR A 47 9.57 12.07 -4.08
CA THR A 47 9.50 12.07 -2.61
C THR A 47 8.18 11.47 -2.10
N ARG A 48 7.06 11.77 -2.76
CA ARG A 48 5.76 11.14 -2.43
C ARG A 48 5.79 9.64 -2.68
N VAL A 49 6.24 9.23 -3.87
CA VAL A 49 6.41 7.81 -4.22
C VAL A 49 7.24 7.08 -3.18
N TYR A 50 8.39 7.63 -2.79
CA TYR A 50 9.26 7.04 -1.78
C TYR A 50 8.53 6.87 -0.43
N THR A 51 7.77 7.87 -0.03
CA THR A 51 7.00 7.83 1.22
C THR A 51 5.91 6.76 1.17
N ASP A 52 5.22 6.65 0.05
CA ASP A 52 4.14 5.69 -0.13
C ASP A 52 4.69 4.26 -0.22
N VAL A 53 5.78 4.03 -0.95
CA VAL A 53 6.46 2.73 -0.98
C VAL A 53 6.94 2.29 0.41
N LYS A 54 7.45 3.23 1.22
CA LYS A 54 7.83 2.91 2.61
C LYS A 54 6.65 2.50 3.47
N LYS A 55 5.51 3.17 3.33
CA LYS A 55 4.28 2.79 4.06
C LYS A 55 3.81 1.40 3.65
N GLU A 56 3.80 1.11 2.33
CA GLU A 56 3.47 -0.22 1.82
C GLU A 56 4.41 -1.30 2.34
N GLN A 57 5.69 -1.02 2.36
CA GLN A 57 6.70 -1.94 2.87
C GLN A 57 6.50 -2.25 4.36
N PHE A 58 6.15 -1.23 5.13
CA PHE A 58 5.82 -1.37 6.54
C PHE A 58 4.55 -2.21 6.71
N GLN A 59 3.47 -1.89 5.97
CA GLN A 59 2.22 -2.65 6.01
C GLN A 59 2.44 -4.11 5.61
N ALA A 60 3.15 -4.37 4.52
CA ALA A 60 3.47 -5.73 4.10
C ALA A 60 4.26 -6.53 5.15
N GLY A 61 5.10 -5.85 5.93
CA GLY A 61 5.80 -6.46 7.08
C GLY A 61 4.83 -6.94 8.15
N TRP A 62 3.84 -6.12 8.49
CA TRP A 62 2.78 -6.49 9.42
C TRP A 62 1.93 -7.65 8.91
N ASP A 63 1.51 -7.60 7.64
CA ASP A 63 0.69 -8.64 7.02
C ASP A 63 1.39 -10.01 7.04
N VAL A 64 2.71 -10.03 6.82
CA VAL A 64 3.51 -11.27 6.90
C VAL A 64 3.58 -11.80 8.32
N GLU A 65 3.76 -10.94 9.31
CA GLU A 65 3.82 -11.35 10.71
C GLU A 65 2.45 -11.87 11.19
N GLU A 66 1.38 -11.18 10.84
CA GLU A 66 0.01 -11.63 11.13
C GLU A 66 -0.28 -12.99 10.50
N ALA A 67 0.07 -13.19 9.23
CA ALA A 67 -0.09 -14.48 8.57
C ALA A 67 0.71 -15.61 9.24
N ARG A 68 1.88 -15.30 9.78
CA ARG A 68 2.68 -16.27 10.57
C ARG A 68 2.01 -16.63 11.88
N LEU A 69 1.50 -15.64 12.59
CA LEU A 69 0.78 -15.87 13.86
C LEU A 69 -0.48 -16.70 13.63
N GLN A 70 -1.26 -16.40 12.58
CA GLN A 70 -2.43 -17.20 12.21
C GLN A 70 -2.03 -18.64 11.86
N ALA A 71 -1.00 -18.82 11.04
CA ALA A 71 -0.53 -20.16 10.66
C ALA A 71 -0.03 -20.96 11.87
N ASP A 72 0.66 -20.33 12.81
CA ASP A 72 1.12 -20.98 14.04
C ASP A 72 -0.07 -21.36 14.94
N LEU A 73 -1.05 -20.48 15.06
CA LEU A 73 -2.27 -20.73 15.82
C LEU A 73 -3.06 -21.91 15.24
N ILE A 74 -3.27 -21.93 13.91
CA ILE A 74 -3.91 -23.07 13.22
C ILE A 74 -3.14 -24.36 13.50
N ARG A 75 -1.82 -24.32 13.40
CA ARG A 75 -0.98 -25.49 13.65
C ARG A 75 -1.14 -26.02 15.07
N ARG A 76 -1.18 -25.15 16.07
CA ARG A 76 -1.41 -25.52 17.47
C ARG A 76 -2.80 -26.07 17.70
N MET A 77 -3.85 -25.44 17.11
CA MET A 77 -5.21 -25.96 17.21
C MET A 77 -5.36 -27.37 16.66
N LEU A 78 -4.68 -27.67 15.53
CA LEU A 78 -4.77 -28.98 14.88
C LEU A 78 -3.90 -30.05 15.52
N LYS A 79 -2.71 -29.70 16.04
CA LYS A 79 -1.73 -30.68 16.54
C LYS A 79 -1.70 -30.80 18.05
N GLU A 80 -1.93 -29.71 18.74
CA GLU A 80 -1.76 -29.59 20.19
C GLU A 80 -2.85 -28.72 20.80
N PRO A 81 -4.15 -29.07 20.62
CA PRO A 81 -5.26 -28.26 21.06
C PRO A 81 -5.21 -27.95 22.55
N GLU A 82 -4.65 -28.86 23.34
CA GLU A 82 -4.49 -28.70 24.80
C GLU A 82 -3.45 -27.64 25.17
N SER A 83 -2.57 -27.25 24.23
CA SER A 83 -1.58 -26.20 24.48
C SER A 83 -2.22 -24.80 24.55
N ILE A 84 -3.43 -24.64 24.02
CA ILE A 84 -4.15 -23.37 24.01
C ILE A 84 -5.01 -23.27 25.27
N SER A 85 -4.74 -22.24 26.08
CA SER A 85 -5.52 -21.96 27.29
C SER A 85 -6.99 -21.72 26.95
N ASN A 86 -7.89 -22.26 27.77
CA ASN A 86 -9.32 -22.03 27.64
C ASN A 86 -9.71 -20.54 27.73
N ASP A 87 -8.90 -19.73 28.40
CA ASP A 87 -9.13 -18.28 28.49
C ASP A 87 -8.88 -17.54 27.18
N VAL A 88 -7.99 -18.08 26.35
CA VAL A 88 -7.57 -17.47 25.09
C VAL A 88 -8.29 -18.10 23.90
N LEU A 89 -8.76 -19.34 24.04
CA LEU A 89 -9.31 -20.11 22.92
C LEU A 89 -10.48 -19.43 22.20
N PRO A 90 -11.49 -18.84 22.87
CA PRO A 90 -12.56 -18.15 22.15
C PRO A 90 -12.02 -17.00 21.30
N PHE A 91 -11.05 -16.26 21.81
CA PHE A 91 -10.39 -15.18 21.12
C PHE A 91 -9.62 -15.69 19.89
N ALA A 92 -8.89 -16.78 20.07
CA ALA A 92 -8.13 -17.43 19.01
C ALA A 92 -9.02 -17.86 17.83
N LEU A 93 -10.21 -18.38 18.11
CA LEU A 93 -11.18 -18.77 17.08
C LEU A 93 -11.65 -17.56 16.25
N PHE A 94 -11.99 -16.44 16.91
CA PHE A 94 -12.36 -15.21 16.19
C PHE A 94 -11.19 -14.59 15.44
N TYR A 95 -9.96 -14.73 15.95
CA TYR A 95 -8.76 -14.25 15.29
C TYR A 95 -8.52 -14.97 13.95
N LEU A 96 -8.88 -16.26 13.84
CA LEU A 96 -8.79 -17.00 12.59
C LEU A 96 -9.75 -16.48 11.50
N ASP A 97 -10.85 -15.85 11.91
CA ASP A 97 -11.81 -15.26 10.98
C ASP A 97 -11.49 -13.79 10.63
N LEU A 98 -10.45 -13.23 11.23
CA LEU A 98 -9.96 -11.95 10.74
C LEU A 98 -9.56 -12.14 9.28
N PRO A 99 -10.06 -11.29 8.38
CA PRO A 99 -9.63 -11.35 7.00
C PRO A 99 -8.10 -11.29 7.04
N GLY A 100 -7.49 -12.42 6.75
CA GLY A 100 -6.03 -12.47 6.57
C GLY A 100 -5.73 -11.40 5.57
N ALA A 101 -4.78 -10.53 5.91
CA ALA A 101 -4.41 -9.31 5.23
C ALA A 101 -5.13 -9.15 3.90
N ASP A 102 -6.22 -8.40 3.89
CA ASP A 102 -6.98 -8.16 2.67
C ASP A 102 -6.00 -7.64 1.64
N PHE A 103 -5.58 -8.49 0.72
CA PHE A 103 -4.74 -8.12 -0.41
C PHE A 103 -5.54 -7.24 -1.39
N VAL A 104 -6.39 -6.40 -0.86
CA VAL A 104 -6.95 -5.28 -1.57
C VAL A 104 -5.77 -4.38 -1.88
N LEU A 105 -5.58 -4.07 -3.17
CA LEU A 105 -4.68 -3.01 -3.59
C LEU A 105 -4.86 -1.84 -2.62
N SER A 106 -3.84 -1.57 -1.82
CA SER A 106 -3.95 -0.45 -0.91
C SER A 106 -4.20 0.82 -1.72
N PRO A 107 -4.93 1.79 -1.17
CA PRO A 107 -5.10 3.09 -1.85
C PRO A 107 -3.76 3.70 -2.27
N ALA A 108 -2.69 3.43 -1.54
CA ALA A 108 -1.34 3.87 -1.88
C ALA A 108 -0.79 3.16 -3.11
N ALA A 109 -1.03 1.86 -3.29
CA ALA A 109 -0.62 1.13 -4.49
C ALA A 109 -1.37 1.61 -5.75
N ALA A 110 -2.66 1.96 -5.63
CA ALA A 110 -3.41 2.56 -6.73
C ALA A 110 -2.87 3.96 -7.09
N ALA A 111 -2.59 4.81 -6.08
CA ALA A 111 -2.01 6.13 -6.26
C ALA A 111 -0.59 6.07 -6.85
N LEU A 112 0.17 5.01 -6.56
CA LEU A 112 1.53 4.82 -7.08
C LEU A 112 1.55 4.78 -8.61
N ARG A 113 0.55 4.20 -9.25
CA ARG A 113 0.44 4.15 -10.71
C ARG A 113 0.33 5.54 -11.33
N GLU A 114 -0.58 6.36 -10.80
CA GLU A 114 -0.71 7.75 -11.26
C GLU A 114 0.58 8.55 -11.04
N GLN A 115 1.24 8.33 -9.92
CA GLN A 115 2.49 9.01 -9.59
C GLN A 115 3.64 8.62 -10.54
N VAL A 116 3.71 7.35 -10.95
CA VAL A 116 4.69 6.87 -11.94
C VAL A 116 4.47 7.52 -13.30
N ASP A 117 3.22 7.65 -13.74
CA ASP A 117 2.89 8.36 -14.99
C ASP A 117 3.29 9.85 -14.90
N LEU A 118 3.06 10.51 -13.78
CA LEU A 118 3.50 11.89 -13.53
C LEU A 118 5.04 12.03 -13.53
N LEU A 119 5.75 11.06 -12.95
CA LEU A 119 7.22 11.01 -12.99
C LEU A 119 7.71 10.89 -14.43
N MET A 120 7.08 10.03 -15.25
CA MET A 120 7.43 9.87 -16.65
C MET A 120 7.28 11.18 -17.43
N LEU A 121 6.18 11.91 -17.21
CA LEU A 121 5.93 13.21 -17.86
C LEU A 121 6.93 14.29 -17.47
N ASN A 122 7.47 14.25 -16.26
CA ASN A 122 8.39 15.25 -15.72
C ASN A 122 9.87 14.86 -15.82
N ALA A 123 10.19 13.65 -16.27
CA ALA A 123 11.56 13.18 -16.42
C ALA A 123 12.22 13.89 -17.63
N THR A 124 13.28 14.65 -17.36
CA THR A 124 14.00 15.45 -18.36
C THR A 124 15.42 14.93 -18.64
N THR A 125 15.92 14.03 -17.80
CA THR A 125 17.29 13.49 -17.92
C THR A 125 17.28 11.97 -18.10
N PRO A 126 18.28 11.38 -18.78
CA PRO A 126 18.39 9.92 -18.93
C PRO A 126 18.39 9.18 -17.57
N ARG A 127 18.98 9.79 -16.54
CA ARG A 127 19.00 9.21 -15.17
C ARG A 127 17.60 9.17 -14.55
N GLN A 128 16.81 10.23 -14.71
CA GLN A 128 15.43 10.28 -14.23
C GLN A 128 14.57 9.25 -14.97
N LEU A 129 14.71 9.12 -16.29
CA LEU A 129 14.01 8.10 -17.08
C LEU A 129 14.37 6.68 -16.64
N GLN A 130 15.63 6.41 -16.28
CA GLN A 130 16.01 5.11 -15.76
C GLN A 130 15.34 4.81 -14.42
N VAL A 131 15.31 5.77 -13.49
CA VAL A 131 14.62 5.64 -12.19
C VAL A 131 13.13 5.34 -12.40
N VAL A 132 12.47 6.05 -13.32
CA VAL A 132 11.04 5.80 -13.63
C VAL A 132 10.86 4.40 -14.20
N LYS A 133 11.73 3.95 -15.10
CA LYS A 133 11.66 2.60 -15.68
C LYS A 133 11.83 1.52 -14.61
N ASP A 134 12.81 1.66 -13.72
CA ASP A 134 13.03 0.71 -12.62
C ASP A 134 11.81 0.65 -11.68
N LEU A 135 11.17 1.79 -11.44
CA LEU A 135 9.95 1.89 -10.65
C LEU A 135 8.75 1.24 -11.36
N MET A 136 8.61 1.43 -12.68
CA MET A 136 7.58 0.75 -13.49
C MET A 136 7.75 -0.76 -13.46
N ASP A 137 8.96 -1.26 -13.62
CA ASP A 137 9.27 -2.69 -13.58
C ASP A 137 8.95 -3.28 -12.18
N TYR A 138 9.28 -2.55 -11.12
CA TYR A 138 8.93 -2.91 -9.75
C TYR A 138 7.41 -2.96 -9.54
N THR A 139 6.69 -1.92 -9.93
CA THR A 139 5.23 -1.85 -9.75
C THR A 139 4.52 -2.92 -10.59
N ALA A 140 4.92 -3.12 -11.83
CA ALA A 140 4.35 -4.17 -12.69
C ALA A 140 4.55 -5.56 -12.08
N SER A 141 5.72 -5.86 -11.55
CA SER A 141 6.02 -7.14 -10.91
C SER A 141 5.22 -7.35 -9.61
N THR A 142 5.00 -6.29 -8.85
CA THR A 142 4.25 -6.32 -7.60
C THR A 142 2.76 -6.48 -7.86
N TRP A 143 2.21 -5.74 -8.81
CA TRP A 143 0.79 -5.86 -9.19
C TRP A 143 0.45 -7.21 -9.80
N ALA A 144 1.29 -7.75 -10.68
CA ALA A 144 1.08 -9.09 -11.22
C ALA A 144 1.00 -10.15 -10.12
N ARG A 145 1.81 -10.00 -9.05
CA ARG A 145 1.75 -10.90 -7.89
C ARG A 145 0.50 -10.67 -7.05
N GLN A 146 0.04 -9.44 -6.89
CA GLN A 146 -1.18 -9.11 -6.14
C GLN A 146 -2.43 -9.58 -6.88
N ASP A 147 -2.51 -9.37 -8.21
CA ASP A 147 -3.62 -9.86 -9.03
C ASP A 147 -3.75 -11.38 -8.96
N LEU A 148 -2.63 -12.11 -9.04
CA LEU A 148 -2.62 -13.56 -8.90
C LEU A 148 -3.09 -13.99 -7.50
N ARG A 149 -2.64 -13.32 -6.45
CA ARG A 149 -3.06 -13.60 -5.07
C ARG A 149 -4.53 -13.25 -4.82
N GLY A 150 -5.00 -12.14 -5.39
CA GLY A 150 -6.41 -11.75 -5.33
C GLY A 150 -7.31 -12.80 -5.99
N ILE A 151 -6.94 -13.29 -7.16
CA ILE A 151 -7.64 -14.37 -7.85
C ILE A 151 -7.59 -15.67 -7.03
N GLU A 152 -6.44 -16.01 -6.48
CA GLU A 152 -6.29 -17.18 -5.61
C GLU A 152 -7.07 -17.03 -4.30
N ALA A 153 -7.13 -15.84 -3.70
CA ALA A 153 -7.91 -15.59 -2.50
C ALA A 153 -9.42 -15.70 -2.77
N VAL A 154 -9.89 -15.20 -3.91
CA VAL A 154 -11.29 -15.37 -4.34
C VAL A 154 -11.58 -16.81 -4.69
N ALA A 155 -10.68 -17.53 -5.35
CA ALA A 155 -10.84 -18.96 -5.65
C ALA A 155 -10.78 -19.84 -4.40
N ARG A 156 -10.08 -19.38 -3.38
CA ARG A 156 -10.02 -19.99 -2.05
C ARG A 156 -11.03 -19.40 -1.07
N SER A 157 -11.92 -18.52 -1.51
CA SER A 157 -13.05 -18.10 -0.69
C SER A 157 -13.90 -19.36 -0.43
N GLY A 158 -13.29 -20.13 0.42
CA GLY A 158 -13.72 -21.37 1.00
C GLY A 158 -14.91 -21.16 1.91
N PRO A 159 -15.11 -22.04 2.85
CA PRO A 159 -16.36 -22.21 3.58
C PRO A 159 -16.82 -20.89 4.18
N ALA A 160 -18.12 -20.80 4.39
CA ALA A 160 -18.81 -19.68 5.00
C ALA A 160 -17.98 -19.02 6.11
N PRO A 161 -17.97 -17.68 6.22
CA PRO A 161 -17.15 -16.97 7.19
C PRO A 161 -17.33 -17.59 8.59
N LEU A 162 -16.23 -17.90 9.23
CA LEU A 162 -16.19 -18.62 10.51
C LEU A 162 -16.93 -17.84 11.61
N ARG A 163 -16.89 -16.51 11.57
CA ARG A 163 -17.50 -15.62 12.56
C ARG A 163 -18.99 -15.83 12.77
N PRO A 164 -19.86 -15.88 11.73
CA PRO A 164 -21.27 -16.18 11.90
C PRO A 164 -21.51 -17.52 12.60
N PHE A 165 -20.73 -18.53 12.25
CA PHE A 165 -20.76 -19.83 12.87
C PHE A 165 -20.40 -19.79 14.36
N LEU A 166 -19.35 -19.03 14.74
CA LEU A 166 -18.96 -18.87 16.14
C LEU A 166 -20.02 -18.14 16.96
N VAL A 167 -20.63 -17.10 16.38
CA VAL A 167 -21.73 -16.36 17.03
C VAL A 167 -22.97 -17.24 17.19
N GLU A 168 -23.33 -18.01 16.16
CA GLU A 168 -24.44 -18.98 16.22
C GLU A 168 -24.18 -20.07 17.28
N ALA A 169 -22.92 -20.48 17.44
CA ALA A 169 -22.50 -21.39 18.50
C ALA A 169 -22.57 -20.74 19.90
N GLY A 170 -22.92 -19.47 20.00
CA GLY A 170 -23.13 -18.74 21.26
C GLY A 170 -21.87 -18.15 21.85
N LEU A 171 -20.85 -17.88 21.04
CA LEU A 171 -19.68 -17.10 21.45
C LEU A 171 -19.94 -15.60 21.17
N ARG A 172 -19.57 -14.75 22.14
CA ARG A 172 -19.60 -13.30 21.92
C ARG A 172 -18.44 -12.88 21.04
N ASP A 173 -18.74 -12.04 20.05
CA ASP A 173 -17.74 -11.50 19.14
C ASP A 173 -16.90 -10.40 19.80
N PRO A 174 -15.59 -10.59 20.02
CA PRO A 174 -14.74 -9.59 20.63
C PRO A 174 -14.62 -8.30 19.80
N ALA A 175 -14.72 -8.38 18.48
CA ALA A 175 -14.60 -7.21 17.61
C ALA A 175 -15.77 -6.24 17.77
N LEU A 176 -16.95 -6.71 18.18
CA LEU A 176 -18.09 -5.85 18.47
C LEU A 176 -17.89 -5.04 19.76
N VAL A 177 -17.03 -5.52 20.66
CA VAL A 177 -16.75 -4.85 21.93
C VAL A 177 -15.55 -3.91 21.83
N TRP A 178 -14.49 -4.33 21.15
CA TRP A 178 -13.22 -3.58 21.11
C TRP A 178 -12.84 -3.02 19.75
N GLY A 179 -13.55 -3.40 18.70
CA GLY A 179 -13.18 -3.12 17.35
C GLY A 179 -12.06 -4.04 16.83
N TYR A 180 -11.91 -4.05 15.50
CA TYR A 180 -10.95 -4.93 14.81
C TYR A 180 -9.49 -4.65 15.16
N SER A 181 -9.14 -3.40 15.44
CA SER A 181 -7.76 -3.01 15.79
C SER A 181 -7.27 -3.63 17.09
N ALA A 182 -8.16 -3.90 18.05
CA ALA A 182 -7.79 -4.52 19.32
C ALA A 182 -7.60 -6.04 19.17
N MET A 183 -8.15 -6.66 18.14
CA MET A 183 -7.96 -8.08 17.87
C MET A 183 -6.58 -8.40 17.29
N ASN A 184 -5.92 -7.42 16.67
CA ASN A 184 -4.57 -7.57 16.13
C ASN A 184 -3.50 -7.63 17.22
N ASP A 185 -3.85 -7.30 18.46
CA ASP A 185 -2.95 -7.36 19.60
C ASP A 185 -3.29 -8.54 20.54
N PHE A 186 -3.24 -9.73 19.96
CA PHE A 186 -3.60 -10.98 20.61
C PHE A 186 -2.78 -11.26 21.88
N GLU A 187 -1.52 -10.84 21.94
CA GLU A 187 -0.69 -10.99 23.13
C GLU A 187 -1.13 -10.05 24.27
N ASN A 188 -1.59 -8.86 23.93
CA ASN A 188 -2.14 -7.90 24.90
C ASN A 188 -3.60 -8.20 25.28
N ALA A 189 -4.33 -8.98 24.50
CA ALA A 189 -5.67 -9.46 24.87
C ALA A 189 -5.69 -10.22 26.21
N ARG A 190 -4.56 -10.77 26.63
CA ARG A 190 -4.38 -11.34 27.97
C ARG A 190 -4.49 -10.31 29.10
N THR A 191 -4.20 -9.06 28.81
CA THR A 191 -4.18 -7.96 29.79
C THR A 191 -5.43 -7.10 29.76
N LEU A 192 -6.29 -7.26 28.74
CA LEU A 192 -7.57 -6.58 28.64
C LEU A 192 -8.60 -7.27 29.56
N GLY A 193 -8.43 -7.05 30.85
CA GLY A 193 -9.23 -7.67 31.93
C GLY A 193 -10.74 -7.40 31.90
N ASP A 194 -11.23 -6.60 30.95
CA ASP A 194 -12.64 -6.23 30.85
C ASP A 194 -13.47 -7.15 29.93
N PHE A 195 -12.82 -8.04 29.15
CA PHE A 195 -13.52 -9.03 28.34
C PHE A 195 -13.25 -10.45 28.84
N ALA A 196 -13.83 -10.77 29.95
CA ALA A 196 -13.81 -12.15 30.43
C ALA A 196 -14.89 -12.96 29.71
N PHE A 197 -14.49 -13.97 28.93
CA PHE A 197 -15.41 -15.00 28.46
C PHE A 197 -15.95 -15.79 29.65
N THR A 198 -17.23 -16.10 29.63
CA THR A 198 -17.84 -16.90 30.68
C THR A 198 -17.30 -18.35 30.64
N PRO A 199 -17.39 -19.11 31.75
CA PRO A 199 -17.02 -20.52 31.75
C PRO A 199 -17.74 -21.32 30.67
N GLU A 200 -19.00 -20.99 30.41
CA GLU A 200 -19.81 -21.64 29.37
C GLU A 200 -19.29 -21.33 27.96
N GLU A 201 -18.89 -20.08 27.67
CA GLU A 201 -18.27 -19.70 26.38
C GLU A 201 -16.95 -20.43 26.18
N LYS A 202 -16.12 -20.53 27.22
CA LYS A 202 -14.85 -21.26 27.15
C LYS A 202 -15.07 -22.76 26.89
N ALA A 203 -16.04 -23.35 27.54
CA ALA A 203 -16.40 -24.75 27.30
C ALA A 203 -16.94 -24.98 25.88
N ARG A 204 -17.78 -24.06 25.36
CA ARG A 204 -18.27 -24.12 23.97
C ARG A 204 -17.11 -23.98 22.97
N ALA A 205 -16.23 -23.03 23.17
CA ALA A 205 -15.07 -22.85 22.31
C ALA A 205 -14.20 -24.12 22.25
N ARG A 206 -14.04 -24.82 23.38
CA ARG A 206 -13.30 -26.09 23.42
C ARG A 206 -14.05 -27.18 22.66
N ALA A 207 -15.35 -27.29 22.80
CA ALA A 207 -16.17 -28.26 22.07
C ALA A 207 -16.18 -28.01 20.56
N LEU A 208 -16.00 -26.76 20.10
CA LEU A 208 -15.95 -26.43 18.68
C LEU A 208 -14.69 -26.96 17.99
N LEU A 209 -13.60 -27.24 18.72
CA LEU A 209 -12.39 -27.84 18.11
C LEU A 209 -12.65 -29.26 17.58
N ASP A 210 -13.69 -29.93 18.08
CA ASP A 210 -14.10 -31.26 17.61
C ASP A 210 -15.20 -31.16 16.53
N ASP A 211 -15.65 -29.97 16.18
CA ASP A 211 -16.70 -29.77 15.18
C ASP A 211 -16.13 -29.89 13.76
N PRO A 212 -16.63 -30.85 12.95
CA PRO A 212 -16.10 -31.07 11.59
C PRO A 212 -16.29 -29.87 10.64
N ARG A 213 -17.08 -28.87 11.03
CA ARG A 213 -17.24 -27.63 10.25
C ARG A 213 -16.12 -26.62 10.50
N LEU A 214 -15.31 -26.84 11.53
CA LEU A 214 -14.16 -26.01 11.84
C LEU A 214 -12.88 -26.53 11.16
N ILE A 215 -12.83 -27.80 10.82
CA ILE A 215 -11.69 -28.49 10.20
C ILE A 215 -11.88 -28.56 8.69
#